data_e468391c165ded0d7315b6d2d2d97b8d
#
_entry.id   e468391c165ded0d7315b6d2d2d97b8d
#
_cell.length_a   1.000
_cell.length_b   1.000
_cell.length_c   1.000
_cell.angle_alpha   90.00
_cell.angle_beta   90.00
_cell.angle_gamma   90.00
#
_symmetry.space_group_name_H-M   'P 1'
#
loop_
_entity.id
_entity.type
_entity.pdbx_description
1 polymer ?
#
loop_
_entity_poly.entity_id
_entity_poly.type
_entity_poly.pdbx_seq_one_letter_code
_entity_poly.pdbx_strand_id
1 'polypeptide(L)'
;MIGHHSTEELGAASFVNNVFTLCIIFSTGFSYGLTPIVGSLYGNRRFAEAGQALRCSLVANVLVALLLTFVMTVVYFNVERLGQPEELIPLIKPYYLVLLASLVFVMLFNGFKQFTDGITDTKTAMWILLGGNALNIVGNYILINGKLGFPELGLLGAGISTLFSRIAMVAVFAVIVLRSRRFLRYRVGFLLSLIHIS
;
A
#
# COMPACT_ATOMS: atom_id res chain seq x y z
N MET A 1 15.62 -5.75 -12.98
CA MET A 1 14.94 -6.85 -13.66
C MET A 1 14.26 -6.38 -14.95
N ILE A 2 13.33 -5.43 -14.91
CA ILE A 2 12.62 -4.91 -16.11
C ILE A 2 13.59 -4.32 -17.14
N GLY A 3 14.61 -3.57 -16.74
CA GLY A 3 15.59 -2.95 -17.64
C GLY A 3 16.49 -3.93 -18.44
N HIS A 4 16.41 -5.22 -18.19
CA HIS A 4 17.03 -6.27 -19.00
C HIS A 4 16.08 -6.87 -20.05
N HIS A 5 14.78 -6.57 -19.96
CA HIS A 5 13.75 -7.09 -20.86
C HIS A 5 13.60 -6.20 -22.11
N SER A 6 13.25 -4.92 -21.92
CA SER A 6 13.21 -3.95 -23.01
C SER A 6 13.33 -2.52 -22.49
N THR A 7 13.84 -1.60 -23.33
CA THR A 7 13.91 -0.16 -23.06
C THR A 7 12.52 0.45 -23.02
N GLU A 8 11.57 -0.08 -23.77
CA GLU A 8 10.17 0.34 -23.83
C GLU A 8 9.44 0.04 -22.51
N GLU A 9 9.58 -1.20 -21.99
CA GLU A 9 9.01 -1.56 -20.69
C GLU A 9 9.58 -0.71 -19.55
N LEU A 10 10.88 -0.38 -19.60
CA LEU A 10 11.51 0.51 -18.62
C LEU A 10 10.95 1.93 -18.72
N GLY A 11 10.73 2.44 -19.93
CA GLY A 11 10.12 3.75 -20.17
C GLY A 11 8.69 3.81 -19.61
N ALA A 12 7.87 2.81 -19.93
CA ALA A 12 6.50 2.69 -19.43
C ALA A 12 6.45 2.59 -17.91
N ALA A 13 7.29 1.74 -17.30
CA ALA A 13 7.40 1.61 -15.86
C ALA A 13 7.80 2.93 -15.18
N SER A 14 8.79 3.64 -15.73
CA SER A 14 9.28 4.90 -15.19
C SER A 14 8.20 5.98 -15.18
N PHE A 15 7.45 6.10 -16.28
CA PHE A 15 6.34 7.05 -16.36
C PHE A 15 5.28 6.76 -15.29
N VAL A 16 4.78 5.53 -15.25
CA VAL A 16 3.74 5.14 -14.29
C VAL A 16 4.22 5.33 -12.86
N ASN A 17 5.43 4.87 -12.54
CA ASN A 17 5.98 5.00 -11.19
C ASN A 17 6.15 6.46 -10.77
N ASN A 18 6.57 7.37 -11.66
CA ASN A 18 6.67 8.79 -11.36
C ASN A 18 5.31 9.39 -10.99
N VAL A 19 4.26 9.10 -11.77
CA VAL A 19 2.90 9.56 -11.47
C VAL A 19 2.40 9.00 -10.13
N PHE A 20 2.61 7.71 -9.88
CA PHE A 20 2.22 7.07 -8.61
C PHE A 20 3.03 7.56 -7.42
N THR A 21 4.29 7.94 -7.61
CA THR A 21 5.14 8.49 -6.54
C THR A 21 4.53 9.75 -5.93
N LEU A 22 3.95 10.63 -6.73
CA LEU A 22 3.26 11.83 -6.23
C LEU A 22 2.09 11.46 -5.32
N CYS A 23 1.26 10.48 -5.74
CA CYS A 23 0.17 9.99 -4.92
C CYS A 23 0.65 9.32 -3.63
N ILE A 24 1.73 8.54 -3.69
CA ILE A 24 2.31 7.87 -2.53
C ILE A 24 2.86 8.89 -1.53
N ILE A 25 3.53 9.95 -1.98
CA ILE A 25 4.04 11.02 -1.11
C ILE A 25 2.88 11.71 -0.39
N PHE A 26 1.82 12.08 -1.13
CA PHE A 26 0.63 12.69 -0.54
C PHE A 26 -0.04 11.76 0.48
N SER A 27 -0.24 10.50 0.11
CA SER A 27 -0.81 9.45 0.97
C SER A 27 -0.04 9.26 2.26
N THR A 28 1.28 9.20 2.16
CA THR A 28 2.16 9.01 3.31
C THR A 28 2.13 10.23 4.21
N GLY A 29 2.18 11.44 3.64
CA GLY A 29 2.05 12.70 4.38
C GLY A 29 0.74 12.79 5.17
N PHE A 30 -0.40 12.40 4.54
CA PHE A 30 -1.69 12.33 5.23
C PHE A 30 -1.66 11.34 6.41
N SER A 31 -1.10 10.14 6.18
CA SER A 31 -1.05 9.10 7.21
C SER A 31 -0.15 9.47 8.40
N TYR A 32 0.87 10.30 8.21
CA TYR A 32 1.78 10.74 9.29
C TYR A 32 1.07 11.48 10.43
N GLY A 33 -0.08 12.11 10.17
CA GLY A 33 -0.89 12.75 11.20
C GLY A 33 -1.33 11.82 12.33
N LEU A 34 -1.38 10.51 12.12
CA LEU A 34 -1.75 9.54 13.16
C LEU A 34 -0.67 9.34 14.22
N THR A 35 0.61 9.38 13.84
CA THR A 35 1.73 9.07 14.76
C THR A 35 1.75 9.96 16.01
N PRO A 36 1.67 11.31 15.94
CA PRO A 36 1.66 12.14 17.14
C PRO A 36 0.42 11.93 18.01
N ILE A 37 -0.74 11.68 17.39
CA ILE A 37 -1.99 11.41 18.11
C ILE A 37 -1.85 10.13 18.93
N VAL A 38 -1.43 9.05 18.30
CA VAL A 38 -1.23 7.76 18.95
C VAL A 38 -0.11 7.84 19.99
N GLY A 39 0.99 8.54 19.69
CA GLY A 39 2.10 8.75 20.62
C GLY A 39 1.68 9.45 21.90
N SER A 40 0.86 10.50 21.80
CA SER A 40 0.28 11.20 22.97
C SER A 40 -0.63 10.28 23.78
N LEU A 41 -1.53 9.54 23.13
CA LEU A 41 -2.43 8.59 23.80
C LEU A 41 -1.66 7.45 24.47
N TYR A 42 -0.61 6.96 23.83
CA TYR A 42 0.26 5.94 24.38
C TYR A 42 1.02 6.43 25.62
N GLY A 43 1.61 7.63 25.56
CA GLY A 43 2.31 8.25 26.69
C GLY A 43 1.39 8.46 27.91
N ASN A 44 0.13 8.81 27.66
CA ASN A 44 -0.91 8.99 28.70
C ASN A 44 -1.60 7.68 29.12
N ARG A 45 -1.15 6.50 28.64
CA ARG A 45 -1.71 5.17 28.90
C ARG A 45 -3.19 4.99 28.48
N ARG A 46 -3.69 5.83 27.57
CA ARG A 46 -5.05 5.77 27.02
C ARG A 46 -5.14 4.78 25.87
N PHE A 47 -4.88 3.51 26.14
CA PHE A 47 -4.70 2.47 25.12
C PHE A 47 -5.96 2.18 24.30
N ALA A 48 -7.14 2.23 24.91
CA ALA A 48 -8.39 2.03 24.19
C ALA A 48 -8.62 3.14 23.16
N GLU A 49 -8.34 4.39 23.51
CA GLU A 49 -8.47 5.53 22.60
C GLU A 49 -7.42 5.49 21.47
N ALA A 50 -6.20 4.99 21.75
CA ALA A 50 -5.24 4.73 20.70
C ALA A 50 -5.73 3.69 19.68
N GLY A 51 -6.42 2.64 20.14
CA GLY A 51 -7.09 1.66 19.27
C GLY A 51 -8.24 2.27 18.45
N GLN A 52 -9.01 3.19 19.05
CA GLN A 52 -10.05 3.94 18.33
C GLN A 52 -9.44 4.88 17.28
N ALA A 53 -8.33 5.56 17.61
CA ALA A 53 -7.60 6.41 16.66
C ALA A 53 -7.09 5.60 15.45
N LEU A 54 -6.58 4.37 15.66
CA LEU A 54 -6.22 3.48 14.56
C LEU A 54 -7.42 3.22 13.64
N ARG A 55 -8.57 2.86 14.21
CA ARG A 55 -9.77 2.58 13.39
C ARG A 55 -10.21 3.79 12.59
N CYS A 56 -10.32 4.96 13.23
CA CYS A 56 -10.68 6.20 12.53
C CYS A 56 -9.68 6.52 11.42
N SER A 57 -8.38 6.33 11.67
CA SER A 57 -7.35 6.53 10.68
C SER A 57 -7.45 5.54 9.51
N LEU A 58 -7.73 4.25 9.75
CA LEU A 58 -7.92 3.28 8.67
C LEU A 58 -9.11 3.66 7.77
N VAL A 59 -10.23 4.09 8.36
CA VAL A 59 -11.38 4.58 7.58
C VAL A 59 -11.00 5.82 6.78
N ALA A 60 -10.34 6.80 7.39
CA ALA A 60 -9.88 8.01 6.71
C ALA A 60 -8.89 7.69 5.58
N ASN A 61 -7.95 6.77 5.80
CA ASN A 61 -7.02 6.30 4.78
C ASN A 61 -7.74 5.63 3.60
N VAL A 62 -8.79 4.84 3.85
CA VAL A 62 -9.60 4.25 2.78
C VAL A 62 -10.34 5.34 1.98
N LEU A 63 -10.93 6.32 2.63
CA LEU A 63 -11.60 7.43 1.95
C LEU A 63 -10.62 8.24 1.08
N VAL A 64 -9.44 8.55 1.59
CA VAL A 64 -8.38 9.22 0.82
C VAL A 64 -7.89 8.32 -0.32
N ALA A 65 -7.75 7.02 -0.10
CA ALA A 65 -7.39 6.07 -1.15
C ALA A 65 -8.42 6.06 -2.29
N LEU A 66 -9.72 6.08 -1.97
CA LEU A 66 -10.78 6.14 -2.97
C LEU A 66 -10.75 7.47 -3.74
N LEU A 67 -10.53 8.59 -3.06
CA LEU A 67 -10.36 9.89 -3.70
C LEU A 67 -9.16 9.90 -4.65
N LEU A 68 -8.00 9.42 -4.20
CA LEU A 68 -6.82 9.33 -5.05
C LEU A 68 -7.01 8.36 -6.22
N THR A 69 -7.68 7.23 -5.98
CA THR A 69 -8.03 6.28 -7.05
C THR A 69 -8.92 6.96 -8.10
N PHE A 70 -9.90 7.77 -7.68
CA PHE A 70 -10.74 8.54 -8.60
C PHE A 70 -9.89 9.52 -9.43
N VAL A 71 -9.04 10.33 -8.80
CA VAL A 71 -8.15 11.27 -9.48
C VAL A 71 -7.24 10.55 -10.47
N MET A 72 -6.63 9.45 -10.04
CA MET A 72 -5.74 8.65 -10.89
C MET A 72 -6.47 7.94 -12.01
N THR A 73 -7.76 7.62 -11.84
CA THR A 73 -8.60 7.11 -12.94
C THR A 73 -8.83 8.18 -14.01
N VAL A 74 -9.00 9.43 -13.61
CA VAL A 74 -9.08 10.54 -14.58
C VAL A 74 -7.75 10.69 -15.35
N VAL A 75 -6.63 10.57 -14.66
CA VAL A 75 -5.31 10.56 -15.32
C VAL A 75 -5.18 9.40 -16.30
N TYR A 76 -5.63 8.20 -15.91
CA TYR A 76 -5.63 7.01 -16.77
C TYR A 76 -6.35 7.22 -18.10
N PHE A 77 -7.53 7.83 -18.09
CA PHE A 77 -8.29 8.11 -19.32
C PHE A 77 -7.64 9.20 -20.19
N ASN A 78 -6.73 9.99 -19.62
CA ASN A 78 -6.01 11.04 -20.34
C ASN A 78 -4.53 10.70 -20.61
N VAL A 79 -4.09 9.46 -20.36
CA VAL A 79 -2.68 9.04 -20.55
C VAL A 79 -2.17 9.34 -21.95
N GLU A 80 -3.00 9.17 -22.99
CA GLU A 80 -2.65 9.46 -24.38
C GLU A 80 -2.36 10.94 -24.65
N ARG A 81 -2.94 11.85 -23.85
CA ARG A 81 -2.72 13.30 -23.95
C ARG A 81 -1.52 13.79 -23.18
N LEU A 82 -0.88 12.94 -22.37
CA LEU A 82 0.28 13.29 -21.55
C LEU A 82 1.62 13.22 -22.30
N GLY A 83 1.58 13.12 -23.65
CA GLY A 83 2.77 13.18 -24.50
C GLY A 83 3.64 11.93 -24.44
N GLN A 84 3.08 10.79 -24.07
CA GLN A 84 3.81 9.53 -24.14
C GLN A 84 3.81 8.96 -25.56
N PRO A 85 4.90 8.30 -26.00
CA PRO A 85 4.94 7.61 -27.28
C PRO A 85 3.80 6.59 -27.39
N GLU A 86 3.14 6.53 -28.55
CA GLU A 86 2.01 5.62 -28.77
C GLU A 86 2.37 4.14 -28.55
N GLU A 87 3.61 3.79 -28.83
CA GLU A 87 4.17 2.44 -28.63
C GLU A 87 4.18 1.98 -27.17
N LEU A 88 4.26 2.94 -26.21
CA LEU A 88 4.29 2.63 -24.77
C LEU A 88 2.88 2.49 -24.16
N ILE A 89 1.85 3.02 -24.80
CA ILE A 89 0.49 3.05 -24.25
C ILE A 89 -0.06 1.64 -23.96
N PRO A 90 0.12 0.62 -24.81
CA PRO A 90 -0.30 -0.75 -24.53
C PRO A 90 0.38 -1.37 -23.30
N LEU A 91 1.61 -0.94 -22.98
CA LEU A 91 2.34 -1.39 -21.79
C LEU A 91 1.95 -0.60 -20.53
N ILE A 92 1.72 0.71 -20.68
CA ILE A 92 1.34 1.61 -19.60
C ILE A 92 -0.02 1.22 -19.02
N LYS A 93 -1.05 1.06 -19.86
CA LYS A 93 -2.44 0.88 -19.42
C LYS A 93 -2.64 -0.30 -18.46
N PRO A 94 -2.23 -1.54 -18.79
CA PRO A 94 -2.44 -2.68 -17.89
C PRO A 94 -1.62 -2.56 -16.60
N TYR A 95 -0.38 -2.09 -16.68
CA TYR A 95 0.46 -1.87 -15.52
C TYR A 95 -0.11 -0.80 -14.58
N TYR A 96 -0.60 0.30 -15.15
CA TYR A 96 -1.24 1.39 -14.41
C TYR A 96 -2.46 0.91 -13.63
N LEU A 97 -3.35 0.09 -14.24
CA LEU A 97 -4.55 -0.44 -13.58
C LEU A 97 -4.20 -1.32 -12.38
N VAL A 98 -3.18 -2.15 -12.49
CA VAL A 98 -2.73 -3.00 -11.38
C VAL A 98 -2.19 -2.15 -10.23
N LEU A 99 -1.39 -1.13 -10.53
CA LEU A 99 -0.90 -0.20 -9.50
C LEU A 99 -2.03 0.63 -8.89
N LEU A 100 -3.01 1.04 -9.69
CA LEU A 100 -4.20 1.76 -9.23
C LEU A 100 -4.96 0.93 -8.18
N ALA A 101 -5.22 -0.36 -8.46
CA ALA A 101 -5.83 -1.27 -7.51
C ALA A 101 -5.02 -1.43 -6.22
N SER A 102 -3.70 -1.22 -6.27
CA SER A 102 -2.83 -1.36 -5.12
C SER A 102 -2.82 -0.15 -4.17
N LEU A 103 -3.35 1.02 -4.56
CA LEU A 103 -3.33 2.26 -3.76
C LEU A 103 -4.03 2.07 -2.40
N VAL A 104 -5.17 1.39 -2.37
CA VAL A 104 -5.91 1.13 -1.13
C VAL A 104 -5.03 0.37 -0.13
N PHE A 105 -4.28 -0.61 -0.60
CA PHE A 105 -3.40 -1.42 0.27
C PHE A 105 -2.19 -0.62 0.76
N VAL A 106 -1.66 0.31 -0.05
CA VAL A 106 -0.61 1.25 0.40
C VAL A 106 -1.12 2.11 1.55
N MET A 107 -2.32 2.68 1.42
CA MET A 107 -2.90 3.54 2.44
C MET A 107 -3.22 2.77 3.73
N LEU A 108 -3.75 1.55 3.62
CA LEU A 108 -4.00 0.70 4.79
C LEU A 108 -2.69 0.31 5.49
N PHE A 109 -1.65 -0.07 4.72
CA PHE A 109 -0.34 -0.34 5.28
C PHE A 109 0.23 0.87 6.03
N ASN A 110 0.14 2.07 5.44
CA ASN A 110 0.58 3.30 6.08
C ASN A 110 -0.18 3.58 7.39
N GLY A 111 -1.49 3.39 7.42
CA GLY A 111 -2.28 3.54 8.64
C GLY A 111 -1.80 2.62 9.77
N PHE A 112 -1.60 1.34 9.49
CA PHE A 112 -1.04 0.39 10.47
C PHE A 112 0.38 0.76 10.88
N LYS A 113 1.23 1.13 9.92
CA LYS A 113 2.62 1.52 10.18
C LYS A 113 2.70 2.73 11.11
N GLN A 114 1.95 3.80 10.82
CA GLN A 114 1.96 5.01 11.65
C GLN A 114 1.42 4.74 13.06
N PHE A 115 0.44 3.83 13.20
CA PHE A 115 -0.01 3.39 14.51
C PHE A 115 1.09 2.67 15.30
N THR A 116 1.79 1.71 14.68
CA THR A 116 2.86 0.99 15.36
C THR A 116 4.04 1.90 15.69
N ASP A 117 4.37 2.85 14.82
CA ASP A 117 5.39 3.88 15.08
C ASP A 117 4.98 4.76 16.28
N GLY A 118 3.70 5.16 16.38
CA GLY A 118 3.15 5.94 17.50
C GLY A 118 3.21 5.21 18.85
N ILE A 119 3.05 3.90 18.87
CA ILE A 119 3.20 3.08 20.10
C ILE A 119 4.64 2.60 20.34
N THR A 120 5.61 3.13 19.58
CA THR A 120 7.04 2.78 19.65
C THR A 120 7.39 1.33 19.23
N ASP A 121 6.50 0.63 18.52
CA ASP A 121 6.75 -0.72 17.96
C ASP A 121 7.12 -0.66 16.48
N THR A 122 8.23 -0.01 16.16
CA THR A 122 8.75 0.12 14.79
C THR A 122 9.23 -1.21 14.20
N LYS A 123 9.60 -2.18 15.07
CA LYS A 123 10.13 -3.49 14.65
C LYS A 123 9.09 -4.30 13.87
N THR A 124 7.82 -4.26 14.29
CA THR A 124 6.74 -4.97 13.62
C THR A 124 6.59 -4.49 12.18
N ALA A 125 6.51 -3.17 11.95
CA ALA A 125 6.41 -2.61 10.61
C ALA A 125 7.64 -2.91 9.76
N MET A 126 8.85 -2.85 10.35
CA MET A 126 10.10 -3.15 9.66
C MET A 126 10.14 -4.59 9.13
N TRP A 127 9.80 -5.59 9.97
CA TRP A 127 9.81 -6.99 9.54
C TRP A 127 8.76 -7.29 8.46
N ILE A 128 7.57 -6.70 8.56
CA ILE A 128 6.53 -6.84 7.55
C ILE A 128 7.00 -6.23 6.22
N LEU A 129 7.62 -5.05 6.26
CA LEU A 129 8.15 -4.38 5.08
C LEU A 129 9.27 -5.21 4.41
N LEU A 130 10.21 -5.74 5.20
CA LEU A 130 11.28 -6.60 4.68
C LEU A 130 10.72 -7.88 4.05
N GLY A 131 9.77 -8.53 4.72
CA GLY A 131 9.11 -9.72 4.18
C GLY A 131 8.32 -9.42 2.90
N GLY A 132 7.60 -8.30 2.85
CA GLY A 132 6.88 -7.85 1.66
C GLY A 132 7.81 -7.55 0.49
N ASN A 133 8.95 -6.89 0.74
CA ASN A 133 9.95 -6.65 -0.29
C ASN A 133 10.58 -7.95 -0.81
N ALA A 134 10.90 -8.89 0.08
CA ALA A 134 11.41 -10.21 -0.33
C ALA A 134 10.38 -10.95 -1.20
N LEU A 135 9.10 -10.94 -0.80
CA LEU A 135 8.01 -11.53 -1.57
C LEU A 135 7.87 -10.87 -2.95
N ASN A 136 7.98 -9.54 -3.01
CA ASN A 136 7.95 -8.78 -4.27
C ASN A 136 9.14 -9.15 -5.19
N ILE A 137 10.35 -9.28 -4.66
CA ILE A 137 11.53 -9.67 -5.45
C ILE A 137 11.34 -11.07 -6.03
N VAL A 138 10.89 -12.03 -5.23
CA VAL A 138 10.63 -13.41 -5.69
C VAL A 138 9.51 -13.42 -6.72
N GLY A 139 8.40 -12.72 -6.47
CA GLY A 139 7.29 -12.61 -7.40
C GLY A 139 7.70 -11.97 -8.73
N ASN A 140 8.52 -10.91 -8.69
CA ASN A 140 9.07 -10.29 -9.89
C ASN A 140 9.93 -11.28 -10.69
N TYR A 141 10.79 -12.04 -10.01
CA TYR A 141 11.62 -13.03 -10.67
C TYR A 141 10.80 -14.11 -11.40
N ILE A 142 9.71 -14.55 -10.79
CA ILE A 142 8.83 -15.58 -11.34
C ILE A 142 7.98 -15.03 -12.49
N LEU A 143 7.29 -13.90 -12.27
CA LEU A 143 6.26 -13.40 -13.20
C LEU A 143 6.84 -12.60 -14.37
N ILE A 144 7.96 -11.90 -14.18
CA ILE A 144 8.61 -11.17 -15.29
C ILE A 144 9.22 -12.16 -16.27
N ASN A 145 9.91 -13.21 -15.76
CA ASN A 145 10.67 -14.14 -16.58
C ASN A 145 9.91 -15.44 -16.92
N GLY A 146 8.64 -15.56 -16.55
CA GLY A 146 7.85 -16.77 -16.86
C GLY A 146 8.40 -18.06 -16.24
N LYS A 147 8.92 -18.01 -15.01
CA LYS A 147 9.49 -19.19 -14.33
C LYS A 147 8.43 -20.01 -13.62
N LEU A 148 8.74 -21.26 -13.27
CA LEU A 148 7.86 -22.19 -12.52
C LEU A 148 6.51 -22.47 -13.21
N GLY A 149 6.45 -22.42 -14.54
CA GLY A 149 5.23 -22.71 -15.32
C GLY A 149 4.27 -21.53 -15.49
N PHE A 150 4.64 -20.35 -15.02
CA PHE A 150 3.89 -19.12 -15.30
C PHE A 150 4.27 -18.54 -16.66
N PRO A 151 3.33 -17.88 -17.36
CA PRO A 151 3.65 -17.16 -18.58
C PRO A 151 4.57 -15.98 -18.29
N GLU A 152 5.39 -15.61 -19.26
CA GLU A 152 6.21 -14.40 -19.21
C GLU A 152 5.31 -13.17 -19.36
N LEU A 153 5.16 -12.42 -18.25
CA LEU A 153 4.24 -11.28 -18.18
C LEU A 153 4.98 -9.93 -18.25
N GLY A 154 6.32 -9.93 -18.27
CA GLY A 154 7.12 -8.71 -18.37
C GLY A 154 6.71 -7.66 -17.33
N LEU A 155 6.44 -6.43 -17.79
CA LEU A 155 6.04 -5.30 -16.95
C LEU A 155 4.75 -5.57 -16.15
N LEU A 156 3.75 -6.21 -16.76
CA LEU A 156 2.50 -6.56 -16.07
C LEU A 156 2.76 -7.50 -14.89
N GLY A 157 3.68 -8.46 -15.05
CA GLY A 157 4.12 -9.36 -13.98
C GLY A 157 4.70 -8.62 -12.77
N ALA A 158 5.48 -7.57 -13.02
CA ALA A 158 5.99 -6.70 -11.96
C ALA A 158 4.87 -5.98 -11.19
N GLY A 159 3.85 -5.50 -11.90
CA GLY A 159 2.67 -4.88 -11.29
C GLY A 159 1.91 -5.85 -10.40
N ILE A 160 1.61 -7.06 -10.90
CA ILE A 160 0.89 -8.11 -10.17
C ILE A 160 1.67 -8.53 -8.91
N SER A 161 2.99 -8.73 -9.03
CA SER A 161 3.84 -9.04 -7.88
C SER A 161 3.79 -7.94 -6.81
N THR A 162 3.80 -6.68 -7.24
CA THR A 162 3.69 -5.52 -6.34
C THR A 162 2.34 -5.49 -5.63
N LEU A 163 1.24 -5.69 -6.34
CA LEU A 163 -0.11 -5.74 -5.77
C LEU A 163 -0.22 -6.87 -4.74
N PHE A 164 0.22 -8.08 -5.11
CA PHE A 164 0.18 -9.24 -4.23
C PHE A 164 0.99 -9.02 -2.94
N SER A 165 2.19 -8.47 -3.06
CA SER A 165 3.04 -8.15 -1.90
C SER A 165 2.39 -7.12 -0.97
N ARG A 166 1.72 -6.09 -1.52
CA ARG A 166 0.99 -5.08 -0.73
C ARG A 166 -0.21 -5.68 -0.01
N ILE A 167 -0.98 -6.55 -0.66
CA ILE A 167 -2.08 -7.30 -0.04
C ILE A 167 -1.55 -8.16 1.11
N ALA A 168 -0.48 -8.92 0.87
CA ALA A 168 0.13 -9.78 1.88
C ALA A 168 0.61 -8.98 3.09
N MET A 169 1.28 -7.84 2.89
CA MET A 169 1.73 -6.96 3.98
C MET A 169 0.56 -6.47 4.83
N VAL A 170 -0.54 -6.01 4.21
CA VAL A 170 -1.73 -5.54 4.94
C VAL A 170 -2.40 -6.70 5.70
N ALA A 171 -2.53 -7.88 5.07
CA ALA A 171 -3.12 -9.05 5.70
C ALA A 171 -2.31 -9.48 6.93
N VAL A 172 -0.98 -9.57 6.82
CA VAL A 172 -0.08 -9.89 7.93
C VAL A 172 -0.20 -8.85 9.05
N PHE A 173 -0.22 -7.56 8.71
CA PHE A 173 -0.41 -6.50 9.70
C PHE A 173 -1.74 -6.62 10.44
N ALA A 174 -2.84 -6.80 9.71
CA ALA A 174 -4.17 -6.99 10.29
C ALA A 174 -4.20 -8.20 11.23
N VAL A 175 -3.63 -9.34 10.80
CA VAL A 175 -3.54 -10.54 11.64
C VAL A 175 -2.71 -10.27 12.91
N ILE A 176 -1.57 -9.60 12.82
CA ILE A 176 -0.74 -9.27 13.98
C ILE A 176 -1.50 -8.36 14.95
N VAL A 177 -2.11 -7.28 14.46
CA VAL A 177 -2.88 -6.34 15.31
C VAL A 177 -4.07 -7.04 15.94
N LEU A 178 -4.78 -7.92 15.21
CA LEU A 178 -5.96 -8.61 15.70
C LEU A 178 -5.67 -9.85 16.57
N ARG A 179 -4.51 -10.51 16.43
CA ARG A 179 -4.23 -11.77 17.15
C ARG A 179 -3.12 -11.69 18.18
N SER A 180 -2.12 -10.79 18.02
CA SER A 180 -1.00 -10.72 18.95
C SER A 180 -1.41 -10.21 20.33
N ARG A 181 -0.88 -10.84 21.38
CA ARG A 181 -1.11 -10.44 22.79
C ARG A 181 -0.61 -9.02 23.07
N ARG A 182 0.38 -8.52 22.32
CA ARG A 182 0.90 -7.16 22.47
C ARG A 182 -0.14 -6.08 22.18
N PHE A 183 -1.08 -6.35 21.28
CA PHE A 183 -2.11 -5.41 20.84
C PHE A 183 -3.45 -5.59 21.56
N LEU A 184 -3.56 -6.53 22.52
CA LEU A 184 -4.81 -6.80 23.24
C LEU A 184 -5.44 -5.55 23.87
N ARG A 185 -4.60 -4.71 24.49
CA ARG A 185 -5.04 -3.48 25.18
C ARG A 185 -5.64 -2.42 24.25
N TYR A 186 -5.33 -2.47 22.96
CA TYR A 186 -5.86 -1.54 21.94
C TYR A 186 -7.14 -2.07 21.29
N ARG A 187 -7.37 -3.38 21.32
CA ARG A 187 -8.53 -4.02 20.66
C ARG A 187 -9.86 -3.58 21.26
N VAL A 188 -9.90 -3.31 22.55
CA VAL A 188 -11.12 -2.85 23.21
C VAL A 188 -11.63 -1.58 22.55
N GLY A 189 -10.78 -0.59 22.32
CA GLY A 189 -11.16 0.64 21.61
C GLY A 189 -11.45 0.41 20.12
N PHE A 190 -10.70 -0.50 19.47
CA PHE A 190 -10.91 -0.84 18.06
C PHE A 190 -12.26 -1.54 17.82
N LEU A 191 -12.71 -2.40 18.73
CA LEU A 191 -13.93 -3.22 18.59
C LEU A 191 -15.18 -2.53 19.18
N LEU A 192 -15.08 -1.82 20.32
CA LEU A 192 -16.23 -1.20 20.99
C LEU A 192 -16.95 -0.17 20.12
N SER A 193 -16.25 0.50 19.22
CA SER A 193 -16.86 1.44 18.28
C SER A 193 -17.71 0.74 17.18
N LEU A 194 -17.67 -0.60 17.05
CA LEU A 194 -18.59 -1.35 16.17
C LEU A 194 -19.97 -1.52 16.80
N ILE A 195 -20.06 -1.47 18.14
CA ILE A 195 -21.30 -1.75 18.89
C ILE A 195 -22.12 -0.45 19.08
N HIS A 196 -21.51 0.73 18.95
CA HIS A 196 -22.19 2.02 19.14
C HIS A 196 -22.77 2.66 17.87
N ILE A 197 -22.87 1.93 16.76
CA ILE A 197 -23.52 2.37 15.51
C ILE A 197 -24.89 1.68 15.31
N SER A 198 -25.41 1.02 16.33
CA SER A 198 -26.80 0.50 16.33
C SER A 198 -27.68 1.33 17.25
#